data_b518286ec534670db754f2b5fafa5467
#
_entry.id   b518286ec534670db754f2b5fafa5467
#
_cell.length_a   1.000
_cell.length_b   1.000
_cell.length_c   1.000
_cell.angle_alpha   90.00
_cell.angle_beta   90.00
_cell.angle_gamma   90.00
#
_symmetry.space_group_name_H-M   'P 1'
#
loop_
_entity.id
_entity.type
_entity.pdbx_description
1 polymer ?
#
loop_
_entity_poly.entity_id
_entity_poly.type
_entity_poly.pdbx_seq_one_letter_code
_entity_poly.pdbx_strand_id
1 'polypeptide(L)'
;MPRPPQNRTKPLIAGAITRRTVLKAGGTLLLSVTPVLPAVAAQILAVRVWPATDYTRVTLENDTNLKASHFTVPDPHRLVVDIEGLELNPTLKGLVAKIQSGDPYIKQVRVGQNRPNVVRLVFDLKEEVKPQVFMLNPIGTYNHRLIFDLYPVTPVDPIAAMIEKGEWTPAGAPARADLPAPAPASPSAPAPGPIVAQRPPATPPLKADPLPAPSPVPADPLPAAAPARDGKLVRMITIALDPGHGGEDPGAIGGAGTREKDIVLAIAKRLKFKLEESPNFRVMLTRDGDYFVPLGTRVEKARKVQADLFVSIHADAFMLPTARGSSVFVLSEKGATSTAARWLANKENLADAIGGANLAGQDMQLASVLLDLSTTAQINDSLKLGRAVLSEIGGIARLHKSAVEQAGFAVLKAPDIPSILIETAFISNPEEERKLRDNGYQDEMATAITKGIKTYFSRNPPLAKGRLG
;
A
#
# COMPACT_ATOMS: atom_id res chain seq x y z
N MET A 1 -80.10 -5.69 -19.72
CA MET A 1 -79.30 -6.44 -18.77
C MET A 1 -79.58 -7.94 -18.95
N PRO A 2 -78.69 -8.74 -19.50
CA PRO A 2 -78.81 -10.20 -19.54
C PRO A 2 -77.96 -10.85 -18.47
N ARG A 3 -78.50 -11.92 -17.87
CA ARG A 3 -77.92 -12.76 -16.82
C ARG A 3 -76.77 -13.65 -17.33
N PRO A 4 -75.84 -14.01 -16.49
CA PRO A 4 -74.74 -14.93 -16.87
C PRO A 4 -75.19 -16.38 -16.80
N PRO A 5 -74.55 -17.29 -17.60
CA PRO A 5 -74.94 -18.71 -17.63
C PRO A 5 -74.33 -19.48 -16.47
N GLN A 6 -75.13 -20.42 -15.95
CA GLN A 6 -74.78 -21.35 -14.90
C GLN A 6 -73.92 -22.47 -15.46
N ASN A 7 -72.80 -22.74 -14.81
CA ASN A 7 -71.84 -23.80 -15.10
C ASN A 7 -72.23 -25.07 -14.35
N ARG A 8 -72.73 -26.11 -15.04
CA ARG A 8 -73.02 -27.42 -14.48
C ARG A 8 -71.75 -28.28 -14.39
N THR A 9 -71.30 -28.56 -13.19
CA THR A 9 -70.25 -29.55 -12.90
C THR A 9 -70.82 -30.97 -13.02
N LYS A 10 -70.22 -31.77 -13.90
CA LYS A 10 -70.43 -33.22 -13.98
C LYS A 10 -69.52 -33.94 -12.95
N PRO A 11 -70.00 -35.01 -12.28
CA PRO A 11 -69.17 -35.78 -11.37
C PRO A 11 -68.18 -36.67 -12.12
N LEU A 12 -66.92 -36.65 -11.67
CA LEU A 12 -65.86 -37.55 -12.11
C LEU A 12 -66.10 -38.94 -11.51
N ILE A 13 -66.28 -39.91 -12.41
CA ILE A 13 -66.35 -41.34 -12.07
C ILE A 13 -64.94 -41.82 -11.72
N ALA A 14 -64.75 -42.26 -10.49
CA ALA A 14 -63.52 -42.89 -10.03
C ALA A 14 -63.37 -44.27 -10.67
N GLY A 15 -62.54 -44.40 -11.66
CA GLY A 15 -62.17 -45.70 -12.27
C GLY A 15 -61.22 -46.45 -11.34
N ALA A 16 -61.61 -47.65 -10.94
CA ALA A 16 -60.79 -48.54 -10.14
C ALA A 16 -59.53 -48.98 -10.90
N ILE A 17 -58.39 -48.68 -10.29
CA ILE A 17 -57.08 -49.10 -10.81
C ILE A 17 -56.89 -50.58 -10.58
N THR A 18 -56.93 -51.36 -11.64
CA THR A 18 -56.75 -52.83 -11.55
C THR A 18 -55.25 -53.18 -11.51
N ARG A 19 -54.90 -54.26 -10.76
CA ARG A 19 -53.49 -54.75 -10.60
C ARG A 19 -52.74 -54.98 -11.91
N ARG A 20 -53.41 -55.07 -13.07
CA ARG A 20 -52.80 -55.20 -14.40
C ARG A 20 -52.26 -53.89 -14.94
N THR A 21 -52.77 -52.74 -14.52
CA THR A 21 -52.31 -51.43 -14.94
C THR A 21 -50.99 -51.04 -14.22
N VAL A 22 -50.82 -51.52 -13.00
CA VAL A 22 -49.59 -51.29 -12.21
C VAL A 22 -48.42 -52.10 -12.75
N LEU A 23 -48.65 -53.30 -13.29
CA LEU A 23 -47.59 -54.13 -13.89
C LEU A 23 -47.10 -53.69 -15.26
N LYS A 24 -47.86 -52.88 -15.97
CA LYS A 24 -47.42 -52.30 -17.25
C LYS A 24 -46.68 -50.96 -17.10
N ALA A 25 -46.78 -50.29 -15.96
CA ALA A 25 -46.07 -49.06 -15.66
C ALA A 25 -44.68 -49.29 -15.02
N GLY A 26 -44.37 -50.55 -14.62
CA GLY A 26 -43.12 -50.91 -13.93
C GLY A 26 -41.94 -51.29 -14.81
N GLY A 27 -42.07 -51.15 -16.16
CA GLY A 27 -41.10 -51.71 -17.10
C GLY A 27 -40.15 -50.73 -17.81
N THR A 28 -40.16 -49.44 -17.48
CA THR A 28 -39.21 -48.49 -18.12
C THR A 28 -38.55 -47.65 -17.07
N LEU A 29 -37.65 -48.28 -16.28
CA LEU A 29 -36.62 -47.58 -15.56
C LEU A 29 -35.62 -47.07 -16.63
N LEU A 30 -35.91 -45.93 -17.24
CA LEU A 30 -34.92 -45.18 -18.02
C LEU A 30 -33.82 -44.78 -17.02
N LEU A 31 -32.74 -45.57 -17.01
CA LEU A 31 -31.48 -45.18 -16.44
C LEU A 31 -31.03 -43.95 -17.27
N SER A 32 -31.43 -42.74 -16.84
CA SER A 32 -30.85 -41.50 -17.32
C SER A 32 -29.38 -41.47 -16.90
N VAL A 33 -28.51 -42.09 -17.69
CA VAL A 33 -27.10 -41.85 -17.60
C VAL A 33 -26.93 -40.42 -18.12
N THR A 34 -27.06 -39.46 -17.21
CA THR A 34 -26.58 -38.09 -17.48
C THR A 34 -25.08 -38.25 -17.78
N PRO A 35 -24.60 -37.87 -18.96
CA PRO A 35 -23.16 -37.85 -19.18
C PRO A 35 -22.57 -36.91 -18.13
N VAL A 36 -21.82 -37.47 -17.19
CA VAL A 36 -20.94 -36.67 -16.33
C VAL A 36 -19.90 -36.11 -17.32
N LEU A 37 -20.16 -34.91 -17.82
CA LEU A 37 -19.14 -34.17 -18.55
C LEU A 37 -17.91 -34.14 -17.62
N PRO A 38 -16.73 -34.56 -18.10
CA PRO A 38 -15.53 -34.46 -17.32
C PRO A 38 -15.39 -32.99 -16.91
N ALA A 39 -15.36 -32.73 -15.61
CA ALA A 39 -15.04 -31.39 -15.12
C ALA A 39 -13.67 -31.05 -15.69
N VAL A 40 -13.61 -30.09 -16.60
CA VAL A 40 -12.34 -29.62 -17.16
C VAL A 40 -11.58 -29.04 -15.97
N ALA A 41 -10.41 -29.60 -15.68
CA ALA A 41 -9.56 -29.07 -14.63
C ALA A 41 -9.19 -27.62 -14.95
N ALA A 42 -9.22 -26.77 -13.95
CA ALA A 42 -8.83 -25.37 -14.09
C ALA A 42 -7.38 -25.25 -14.58
N GLN A 43 -7.09 -24.23 -15.36
CA GLN A 43 -5.75 -23.97 -15.87
C GLN A 43 -5.13 -22.73 -15.25
N ILE A 44 -3.88 -22.86 -14.80
CA ILE A 44 -3.07 -21.69 -14.43
C ILE A 44 -2.52 -21.06 -15.70
N LEU A 45 -2.90 -19.82 -15.95
CA LEU A 45 -2.54 -19.02 -17.12
C LEU A 45 -1.23 -18.29 -16.92
N ALA A 46 -1.01 -17.74 -15.72
CA ALA A 46 0.20 -17.03 -15.38
C ALA A 46 0.52 -17.17 -13.88
N VAL A 47 1.81 -17.04 -13.57
CA VAL A 47 2.33 -16.99 -12.21
C VAL A 47 3.21 -15.77 -12.07
N ARG A 48 2.98 -14.97 -11.03
CA ARG A 48 3.75 -13.77 -10.73
C ARG A 48 4.15 -13.75 -9.25
N VAL A 49 5.32 -13.17 -8.95
CA VAL A 49 5.83 -13.00 -7.60
C VAL A 49 6.33 -11.57 -7.45
N TRP A 50 5.91 -10.93 -6.38
CA TRP A 50 6.21 -9.53 -6.09
C TRP A 50 6.80 -9.43 -4.66
N PRO A 51 8.14 -9.54 -4.52
CA PRO A 51 8.80 -9.40 -3.23
C PRO A 51 8.85 -7.92 -2.83
N ALA A 52 8.49 -7.64 -1.59
CA ALA A 52 8.60 -6.32 -0.96
C ALA A 52 8.97 -6.45 0.51
N THR A 53 9.53 -5.41 1.10
CA THR A 53 9.88 -5.40 2.52
C THR A 53 8.64 -5.54 3.42
N ASP A 54 7.49 -5.00 2.99
CA ASP A 54 6.25 -5.06 3.76
C ASP A 54 5.54 -6.42 3.65
N TYR A 55 5.69 -7.13 2.53
CA TYR A 55 5.09 -8.45 2.26
C TYR A 55 5.61 -9.03 0.95
N THR A 56 5.51 -10.33 0.77
CA THR A 56 5.66 -10.95 -0.57
C THR A 56 4.29 -11.40 -1.06
N ARG A 57 3.94 -10.99 -2.29
CA ARG A 57 2.76 -11.48 -3.00
C ARG A 57 3.11 -12.52 -4.02
N VAL A 58 2.37 -13.63 -4.00
CA VAL A 58 2.35 -14.62 -5.09
C VAL A 58 0.95 -14.63 -5.70
N THR A 59 0.88 -14.51 -7.02
CA THR A 59 -0.36 -14.51 -7.80
C THR A 59 -0.41 -15.69 -8.75
N LEU A 60 -1.48 -16.46 -8.70
CA LEU A 60 -1.83 -17.44 -9.71
C LEU A 60 -3.03 -16.93 -10.50
N GLU A 61 -2.82 -16.58 -11.75
CA GLU A 61 -3.90 -16.24 -12.68
C GLU A 61 -4.46 -17.50 -13.31
N ASN A 62 -5.77 -17.64 -13.34
CA ASN A 62 -6.47 -18.85 -13.71
C ASN A 62 -7.78 -18.55 -14.45
N ASP A 63 -8.27 -19.52 -15.22
CA ASP A 63 -9.45 -19.41 -16.07
C ASP A 63 -10.77 -19.51 -15.31
N THR A 64 -10.78 -20.04 -14.09
CA THR A 64 -11.98 -20.24 -13.28
C THR A 64 -11.76 -19.84 -11.82
N ASN A 65 -12.84 -19.78 -11.04
CA ASN A 65 -12.74 -19.55 -9.59
C ASN A 65 -12.24 -20.83 -8.91
N LEU A 66 -11.07 -20.78 -8.25
CA LEU A 66 -10.45 -21.87 -7.52
C LEU A 66 -10.84 -21.86 -6.04
N LYS A 67 -10.92 -23.04 -5.44
CA LYS A 67 -11.02 -23.18 -3.98
C LYS A 67 -9.66 -23.53 -3.42
N ALA A 68 -9.21 -22.75 -2.45
CA ALA A 68 -7.96 -22.99 -1.76
C ALA A 68 -8.20 -23.12 -0.25
N SER A 69 -7.54 -24.08 0.36
CA SER A 69 -7.42 -24.20 1.82
C SER A 69 -5.96 -24.13 2.21
N HIS A 70 -5.67 -23.55 3.36
CA HIS A 70 -4.27 -23.40 3.79
C HIS A 70 -4.12 -23.60 5.29
N PHE A 71 -2.90 -23.94 5.70
CA PHE A 71 -2.46 -24.02 7.09
C PHE A 71 -0.96 -23.72 7.18
N THR A 72 -0.53 -23.30 8.35
CA THR A 72 0.89 -23.02 8.64
C THR A 72 1.49 -24.14 9.49
N VAL A 73 2.79 -24.41 9.29
CA VAL A 73 3.59 -25.34 10.10
C VAL A 73 4.71 -24.52 10.75
N PRO A 74 4.86 -24.56 12.08
CA PRO A 74 5.76 -23.66 12.78
C PRO A 74 7.24 -24.04 12.73
N ASP A 75 7.58 -25.33 12.61
CA ASP A 75 8.95 -25.81 12.63
C ASP A 75 9.21 -26.91 11.59
N PRO A 76 10.02 -26.63 10.56
CA PRO A 76 10.41 -25.30 10.09
C PRO A 76 9.19 -24.53 9.57
N HIS A 77 9.26 -23.19 9.58
CA HIS A 77 8.16 -22.34 9.12
C HIS A 77 7.76 -22.66 7.69
N ARG A 78 6.50 -23.03 7.49
CA ARG A 78 5.93 -23.36 6.17
C ARG A 78 4.49 -22.92 6.07
N LEU A 79 4.11 -22.44 4.89
CA LEU A 79 2.71 -22.30 4.48
C LEU A 79 2.41 -23.43 3.50
N VAL A 80 1.37 -24.23 3.80
CA VAL A 80 0.87 -25.30 2.93
C VAL A 80 -0.48 -24.85 2.39
N VAL A 81 -0.66 -24.96 1.08
CA VAL A 81 -1.91 -24.58 0.40
C VAL A 81 -2.33 -25.72 -0.50
N ASP A 82 -3.56 -26.19 -0.33
CA ASP A 82 -4.23 -27.16 -1.21
C ASP A 82 -5.24 -26.41 -2.11
N ILE A 83 -5.08 -26.58 -3.42
CA ILE A 83 -5.93 -25.94 -4.43
C ILE A 83 -6.74 -27.04 -5.12
N GLU A 84 -8.08 -26.98 -4.96
CA GLU A 84 -9.02 -27.94 -5.54
C GLU A 84 -9.38 -27.57 -6.98
N GLY A 85 -9.73 -28.58 -7.77
CA GLY A 85 -10.13 -28.40 -9.17
C GLY A 85 -8.96 -28.13 -10.12
N LEU A 86 -7.71 -28.29 -9.65
CA LEU A 86 -6.50 -27.97 -10.40
C LEU A 86 -5.66 -29.23 -10.63
N GLU A 87 -5.09 -29.33 -11.82
CA GLU A 87 -4.03 -30.29 -12.13
C GLU A 87 -2.69 -29.60 -12.33
N LEU A 88 -1.64 -30.33 -12.02
CA LEU A 88 -0.28 -29.82 -12.12
C LEU A 88 0.13 -29.60 -13.57
N ASN A 89 0.27 -28.33 -13.97
CA ASN A 89 0.69 -27.94 -15.32
C ASN A 89 2.10 -27.30 -15.34
N PRO A 90 2.73 -27.14 -16.53
CA PRO A 90 4.05 -26.54 -16.66
C PRO A 90 4.12 -25.09 -16.15
N THR A 91 3.07 -24.30 -16.36
CA THR A 91 3.00 -22.90 -15.89
C THR A 91 3.12 -22.83 -14.37
N LEU A 92 2.39 -23.69 -13.66
CA LEU A 92 2.44 -23.74 -12.20
C LEU A 92 3.78 -24.25 -11.68
N LYS A 93 4.39 -25.26 -12.37
CA LYS A 93 5.76 -25.69 -12.06
C LYS A 93 6.78 -24.58 -12.19
N GLY A 94 6.54 -23.62 -13.10
CA GLY A 94 7.36 -22.43 -13.28
C GLY A 94 7.39 -21.49 -12.07
N LEU A 95 6.47 -21.63 -11.10
CA LEU A 95 6.48 -20.85 -9.86
C LEU A 95 7.79 -21.00 -9.10
N VAL A 96 8.34 -22.21 -9.04
CA VAL A 96 9.59 -22.49 -8.34
C VAL A 96 10.74 -21.61 -8.85
N ALA A 97 10.81 -21.39 -10.16
CA ALA A 97 11.82 -20.54 -10.80
C ALA A 97 11.57 -19.04 -10.62
N LYS A 98 10.36 -18.63 -10.21
CA LYS A 98 10.03 -17.22 -9.97
C LYS A 98 10.45 -16.71 -8.60
N ILE A 99 10.68 -17.62 -7.64
CA ILE A 99 11.13 -17.24 -6.29
C ILE A 99 12.62 -16.88 -6.37
N GLN A 100 12.92 -15.63 -6.05
CA GLN A 100 14.29 -15.13 -6.04
C GLN A 100 14.96 -15.43 -4.69
N SER A 101 16.26 -15.66 -4.70
CA SER A 101 17.04 -15.87 -3.46
C SER A 101 16.97 -14.69 -2.50
N GLY A 102 16.77 -13.48 -3.04
CA GLY A 102 16.59 -12.22 -2.29
C GLY A 102 15.19 -11.98 -1.76
N ASP A 103 14.20 -12.87 -2.00
CA ASP A 103 12.85 -12.71 -1.44
C ASP A 103 12.93 -12.62 0.09
N PRO A 104 12.27 -11.62 0.74
CA PRO A 104 12.41 -11.42 2.18
C PRO A 104 11.78 -12.56 3.02
N TYR A 105 10.72 -13.20 2.55
CA TYR A 105 9.93 -14.16 3.34
C TYR A 105 9.97 -15.58 2.82
N ILE A 106 10.10 -15.78 1.50
CA ILE A 106 10.09 -17.12 0.88
C ILE A 106 11.51 -17.62 0.69
N LYS A 107 11.83 -18.78 1.26
CA LYS A 107 13.07 -19.49 1.03
C LYS A 107 13.02 -20.28 -0.26
N GLN A 108 11.93 -21.03 -0.46
CA GLN A 108 11.66 -21.81 -1.67
C GLN A 108 10.18 -22.20 -1.73
N VAL A 109 9.72 -22.63 -2.91
CA VAL A 109 8.37 -23.17 -3.10
C VAL A 109 8.50 -24.57 -3.71
N ARG A 110 7.69 -25.49 -3.21
CA ARG A 110 7.52 -26.83 -3.78
C ARG A 110 6.09 -26.96 -4.29
N VAL A 111 5.96 -27.57 -5.47
CA VAL A 111 4.66 -27.74 -6.13
C VAL A 111 4.51 -29.22 -6.47
N GLY A 112 3.38 -29.81 -6.10
CA GLY A 112 3.12 -31.22 -6.37
C GLY A 112 1.64 -31.57 -6.44
N GLN A 113 1.31 -32.64 -7.16
CA GLN A 113 -0.03 -33.22 -7.13
C GLN A 113 -0.21 -33.97 -5.79
N ASN A 114 -1.15 -33.49 -4.96
CA ASN A 114 -1.41 -34.10 -3.66
C ASN A 114 -2.37 -35.29 -3.78
N ARG A 115 -3.43 -35.12 -4.59
CA ARG A 115 -4.44 -36.12 -4.94
C ARG A 115 -5.09 -35.72 -6.27
N PRO A 116 -5.86 -36.59 -6.94
CA PRO A 116 -6.55 -36.20 -8.16
C PRO A 116 -7.31 -34.90 -8.00
N ASN A 117 -7.16 -33.97 -8.92
CA ASN A 117 -7.76 -32.63 -8.91
C ASN A 117 -7.36 -31.74 -7.72
N VAL A 118 -6.28 -32.05 -6.99
CA VAL A 118 -5.78 -31.20 -5.90
C VAL A 118 -4.28 -31.03 -6.01
N VAL A 119 -3.84 -29.80 -6.26
CA VAL A 119 -2.43 -29.43 -6.24
C VAL A 119 -2.06 -28.85 -4.89
N ARG A 120 -0.92 -29.26 -4.35
CA ARG A 120 -0.35 -28.72 -3.11
C ARG A 120 0.84 -27.83 -3.42
N LEU A 121 0.78 -26.62 -2.88
CA LEU A 121 1.91 -25.71 -2.79
C LEU A 121 2.47 -25.74 -1.37
N VAL A 122 3.78 -25.80 -1.23
CA VAL A 122 4.46 -25.68 0.06
C VAL A 122 5.49 -24.55 -0.06
N PHE A 123 5.24 -23.46 0.63
CA PHE A 123 6.17 -22.35 0.78
C PHE A 123 7.04 -22.63 2.02
N ASP A 124 8.31 -22.92 1.82
CA ASP A 124 9.28 -22.94 2.90
C ASP A 124 9.67 -21.49 3.19
N LEU A 125 9.49 -21.04 4.42
CA LEU A 125 9.60 -19.65 4.82
C LEU A 125 10.92 -19.37 5.54
N LYS A 126 11.39 -18.13 5.49
CA LYS A 126 12.58 -17.68 6.21
C LYS A 126 12.26 -17.34 7.67
N GLU A 127 11.01 -16.92 7.92
CA GLU A 127 10.48 -16.57 9.24
C GLU A 127 8.97 -16.85 9.30
N GLU A 128 8.37 -16.67 10.47
CA GLU A 128 6.92 -16.78 10.64
C GLU A 128 6.21 -15.64 9.91
N VAL A 129 5.12 -15.96 9.21
CA VAL A 129 4.30 -15.00 8.47
C VAL A 129 2.82 -15.12 8.82
N LYS A 130 2.07 -14.04 8.59
CA LYS A 130 0.60 -14.02 8.58
C LYS A 130 0.13 -14.11 7.13
N PRO A 131 -0.22 -15.30 6.62
CA PRO A 131 -0.67 -15.44 5.25
C PRO A 131 -2.09 -14.91 5.09
N GLN A 132 -2.35 -14.23 3.97
CA GLN A 132 -3.69 -13.93 3.48
C GLN A 132 -3.85 -14.65 2.14
N VAL A 133 -4.83 -15.55 2.05
CA VAL A 133 -5.12 -16.32 0.84
C VAL A 133 -6.55 -16.01 0.41
N PHE A 134 -6.71 -15.45 -0.78
CA PHE A 134 -8.01 -15.01 -1.29
C PHE A 134 -8.08 -15.01 -2.80
N MET A 135 -9.32 -15.03 -3.33
CA MET A 135 -9.60 -14.98 -4.76
C MET A 135 -10.02 -13.58 -5.17
N LEU A 136 -9.57 -13.16 -6.35
CA LEU A 136 -10.02 -11.97 -7.04
C LEU A 136 -10.78 -12.35 -8.30
N ASN A 137 -11.91 -11.68 -8.51
CA ASN A 137 -12.70 -11.82 -9.73
C ASN A 137 -11.99 -11.14 -10.93
N PRO A 138 -12.33 -11.52 -12.16
CA PRO A 138 -11.82 -10.86 -13.36
C PRO A 138 -12.07 -9.35 -13.33
N ILE A 139 -11.06 -8.57 -13.71
CA ILE A 139 -11.14 -7.12 -13.86
C ILE A 139 -10.18 -6.65 -14.95
N GLY A 140 -10.63 -5.76 -15.82
CA GLY A 140 -9.83 -5.25 -16.93
C GLY A 140 -9.37 -6.40 -17.84
N THR A 141 -8.06 -6.57 -17.97
CA THR A 141 -7.43 -7.64 -18.76
C THR A 141 -7.08 -8.87 -17.92
N TYR A 142 -7.30 -8.84 -16.61
CA TYR A 142 -7.01 -9.95 -15.72
C TYR A 142 -8.17 -10.93 -15.61
N ASN A 143 -7.85 -12.22 -15.62
CA ASN A 143 -8.75 -13.31 -15.30
C ASN A 143 -8.92 -13.46 -13.78
N HIS A 144 -9.45 -14.61 -13.33
CA HIS A 144 -9.46 -14.95 -11.90
C HIS A 144 -8.03 -15.01 -11.36
N ARG A 145 -7.81 -14.53 -10.14
CA ARG A 145 -6.48 -14.52 -9.51
C ARG A 145 -6.58 -15.08 -8.10
N LEU A 146 -5.86 -16.15 -7.84
CA LEU A 146 -5.64 -16.64 -6.47
C LEU A 146 -4.38 -15.96 -5.93
N ILE A 147 -4.54 -15.22 -4.84
CA ILE A 147 -3.51 -14.39 -4.23
C ILE A 147 -3.03 -15.01 -2.92
N PHE A 148 -1.73 -14.97 -2.71
CA PHE A 148 -1.06 -15.30 -1.45
C PHE A 148 -0.23 -14.09 -1.04
N ASP A 149 -0.69 -13.37 -0.01
CA ASP A 149 0.07 -12.29 0.61
C ASP A 149 0.70 -12.78 1.89
N LEU A 150 2.00 -12.74 1.98
CA LEU A 150 2.79 -13.20 3.11
C LEU A 150 3.32 -11.98 3.87
N TYR A 151 2.62 -11.60 4.94
CA TYR A 151 3.01 -10.49 5.80
C TYR A 151 3.89 -10.98 6.95
N PRO A 152 4.92 -10.23 7.37
CA PRO A 152 5.64 -10.55 8.62
C PRO A 152 4.70 -10.49 9.82
N VAL A 153 4.97 -11.32 10.83
CA VAL A 153 4.21 -11.27 12.10
C VAL A 153 4.40 -9.94 12.80
N THR A 154 5.63 -9.43 12.79
CA THR A 154 5.97 -8.10 13.26
C THR A 154 6.05 -7.15 12.07
N PRO A 155 5.10 -6.20 11.91
CA PRO A 155 5.15 -5.26 10.81
C PRO A 155 6.46 -4.47 10.80
N VAL A 156 7.04 -4.31 9.61
CA VAL A 156 8.25 -3.49 9.44
C VAL A 156 7.94 -2.04 9.81
N ASP A 157 8.70 -1.48 10.73
CA ASP A 157 8.65 -0.05 11.02
C ASP A 157 9.36 0.71 9.87
N PRO A 158 8.66 1.56 9.11
CA PRO A 158 9.26 2.30 8.02
C PRO A 158 10.43 3.17 8.45
N ILE A 159 10.37 3.74 9.65
CA ILE A 159 11.46 4.57 10.19
C ILE A 159 12.67 3.71 10.52
N ALA A 160 12.48 2.57 11.19
CA ALA A 160 13.56 1.64 11.50
C ALA A 160 14.23 1.11 10.23
N ALA A 161 13.43 0.72 9.22
CA ALA A 161 13.95 0.27 7.93
C ALA A 161 14.76 1.35 7.20
N MET A 162 14.37 2.61 7.28
CA MET A 162 15.11 3.73 6.68
C MET A 162 16.39 4.05 7.46
N ILE A 163 16.38 3.89 8.79
CA ILE A 163 17.58 4.03 9.64
C ILE A 163 18.59 2.95 9.27
N GLU A 164 18.14 1.70 9.14
CA GLU A 164 18.99 0.57 8.78
C GLU A 164 19.63 0.75 7.39
N LYS A 165 18.87 1.27 6.43
CA LYS A 165 19.37 1.62 5.09
C LYS A 165 20.29 2.86 5.10
N GLY A 166 20.45 3.56 6.24
CA GLY A 166 21.18 4.82 6.33
C GLY A 166 20.47 6.02 5.71
N GLU A 167 19.20 5.86 5.32
CA GLU A 167 18.37 6.90 4.69
C GLU A 167 17.66 7.80 5.70
N TRP A 168 17.73 7.46 6.99
CA TRP A 168 17.05 8.19 8.05
C TRP A 168 17.94 8.39 9.28
N THR A 169 18.35 9.63 9.49
CA THR A 169 19.05 10.00 10.73
C THR A 169 18.03 10.57 11.71
N PRO A 170 17.86 10.00 12.93
CA PRO A 170 16.99 10.57 13.93
C PRO A 170 17.35 12.03 14.22
N ALA A 171 16.34 12.91 14.35
CA ALA A 171 16.56 14.30 14.66
C ALA A 171 17.34 14.42 15.99
N GLY A 172 18.55 14.97 15.96
CA GLY A 172 19.43 15.12 17.12
C GLY A 172 20.53 14.06 17.28
N ALA A 173 20.64 13.09 16.38
CA ALA A 173 21.82 12.23 16.36
C ALA A 173 23.01 13.02 15.81
N PRO A 174 24.17 13.07 16.49
CA PRO A 174 25.37 13.66 15.92
C PRO A 174 25.76 12.90 14.66
N ALA A 175 26.18 13.62 13.60
CA ALA A 175 26.77 13.01 12.44
C ALA A 175 27.84 12.00 12.90
N ARG A 176 27.78 10.78 12.40
CA ARG A 176 28.79 9.75 12.68
C ARG A 176 30.15 10.28 12.22
N ALA A 177 30.87 10.90 13.17
CA ALA A 177 32.31 10.99 13.05
C ALA A 177 32.83 9.56 13.26
N ASP A 178 33.76 9.14 12.42
CA ASP A 178 34.41 7.82 12.46
C ASP A 178 34.77 7.45 13.91
N LEU A 179 33.98 6.55 14.50
CA LEU A 179 34.33 5.91 15.75
C LEU A 179 35.23 4.71 15.42
N PRO A 180 36.42 4.61 16.02
CA PRO A 180 37.25 3.43 15.89
C PRO A 180 36.50 2.21 16.42
N ALA A 181 36.67 1.08 15.74
CA ALA A 181 36.05 -0.20 16.08
C ALA A 181 36.21 -0.55 17.56
N PRO A 182 35.16 -1.05 18.25
CA PRO A 182 35.27 -1.43 19.65
C PRO A 182 36.27 -2.57 19.82
N ALA A 183 37.18 -2.41 20.78
CA ALA A 183 38.12 -3.44 21.20
C ALA A 183 37.36 -4.66 21.77
N PRO A 184 37.87 -5.90 21.65
CA PRO A 184 37.20 -7.09 22.12
C PRO A 184 37.03 -7.06 23.66
N ALA A 185 35.81 -7.35 24.11
CA ALA A 185 35.45 -7.35 25.54
C ALA A 185 36.20 -8.46 26.28
N SER A 186 36.82 -8.07 27.40
CA SER A 186 37.38 -9.02 28.37
C SER A 186 36.23 -9.70 29.16
N PRO A 187 36.41 -10.94 29.63
CA PRO A 187 35.35 -11.71 30.27
C PRO A 187 34.92 -11.13 31.62
N SER A 188 33.64 -10.95 31.80
CA SER A 188 32.99 -10.45 33.00
C SER A 188 33.05 -11.46 34.14
N ALA A 189 33.36 -10.97 35.35
CA ALA A 189 33.27 -11.70 36.62
C ALA A 189 31.79 -11.96 37.01
N PRO A 190 31.50 -13.01 37.81
CA PRO A 190 30.15 -13.43 38.13
C PRO A 190 29.43 -12.43 39.08
N ALA A 191 28.14 -12.26 38.85
CA ALA A 191 27.24 -11.38 39.62
C ALA A 191 26.96 -11.93 41.04
N PRO A 192 26.84 -11.06 42.07
CA PRO A 192 26.39 -11.47 43.38
C PRO A 192 24.86 -11.65 43.43
N GLY A 193 24.44 -12.63 44.24
CA GLY A 193 23.05 -13.05 44.40
C GLY A 193 22.15 -12.03 45.10
N PRO A 194 20.83 -12.29 45.16
CA PRO A 194 19.83 -11.30 45.56
C PRO A 194 19.83 -11.07 47.06
N ILE A 195 19.91 -9.79 47.45
CA ILE A 195 19.76 -9.34 48.85
C ILE A 195 18.28 -9.13 49.14
N VAL A 196 17.73 -9.86 50.10
CA VAL A 196 16.37 -9.73 50.62
C VAL A 196 16.31 -8.46 51.50
N ALA A 197 15.56 -7.47 51.06
CA ALA A 197 15.31 -6.26 51.84
C ALA A 197 14.26 -6.51 52.94
N GLN A 198 14.70 -6.44 54.22
CA GLN A 198 13.79 -6.39 55.39
C GLN A 198 13.24 -4.98 55.56
N ARG A 199 11.93 -4.91 55.77
CA ARG A 199 11.15 -3.69 56.00
C ARG A 199 11.33 -3.22 57.46
N PRO A 200 11.73 -1.94 57.76
CA PRO A 200 11.72 -1.42 59.10
C PRO A 200 10.33 -1.00 59.58
N PRO A 201 10.06 -1.03 60.90
CA PRO A 201 8.76 -0.71 61.47
C PRO A 201 8.47 0.79 61.52
N ALA A 202 7.18 1.12 61.50
CA ALA A 202 6.64 2.47 61.51
C ALA A 202 6.89 3.20 62.85
N THR A 203 7.36 4.44 62.81
CA THR A 203 7.43 5.36 63.93
C THR A 203 6.36 6.45 63.86
N PRO A 204 5.80 6.93 64.96
CA PRO A 204 4.67 7.85 65.02
C PRO A 204 5.06 9.32 64.72
N PRO A 205 4.10 10.22 64.44
CA PRO A 205 4.36 11.55 63.93
C PRO A 205 4.82 12.52 65.02
N LEU A 206 5.95 13.19 64.79
CA LEU A 206 6.45 14.30 65.64
C LEU A 206 5.91 15.64 65.10
N LYS A 207 5.45 16.49 65.95
CA LYS A 207 4.98 17.85 65.73
C LYS A 207 6.12 18.72 65.17
N ALA A 208 5.85 19.47 64.14
CA ALA A 208 6.78 20.40 63.50
C ALA A 208 6.83 21.74 64.32
N ASP A 209 8.01 22.13 64.75
CA ASP A 209 8.33 23.49 65.12
C ASP A 209 8.86 24.28 63.92
N PRO A 210 8.61 25.60 63.84
CA PRO A 210 8.94 26.39 62.63
C PRO A 210 10.47 26.63 62.56
N LEU A 211 11.00 26.33 61.35
CA LEU A 211 12.39 26.58 60.99
C LEU A 211 12.69 28.09 60.86
N PRO A 212 13.87 28.56 61.34
CA PRO A 212 14.29 29.93 61.07
C PRO A 212 14.69 30.18 59.63
N ALA A 213 14.46 31.39 59.15
CA ALA A 213 14.74 31.84 57.78
C ALA A 213 16.25 31.73 57.46
N PRO A 214 16.61 31.29 56.21
CA PRO A 214 17.99 31.20 55.80
C PRO A 214 18.59 32.58 55.52
N SER A 215 19.82 32.82 56.10
CA SER A 215 20.65 33.97 55.81
C SER A 215 21.12 33.97 54.34
N PRO A 216 21.32 35.14 53.71
CA PRO A 216 21.77 35.20 52.30
C PRO A 216 23.22 34.74 52.16
N VAL A 217 23.44 33.73 51.37
CA VAL A 217 24.78 33.29 50.96
C VAL A 217 25.24 34.22 49.81
N PRO A 218 26.51 34.70 49.82
CA PRO A 218 27.03 35.46 48.69
C PRO A 218 27.03 34.60 47.40
N ALA A 219 26.44 35.11 46.34
CA ALA A 219 26.45 34.47 45.02
C ALA A 219 27.84 34.57 44.42
N ASP A 220 28.49 33.42 44.19
CA ASP A 220 29.65 33.35 43.31
C ASP A 220 29.22 33.77 41.90
N PRO A 221 30.06 34.50 41.14
CA PRO A 221 29.76 34.89 39.80
C PRO A 221 29.65 33.64 38.91
N LEU A 222 28.47 33.42 38.33
CA LEU A 222 28.22 32.40 37.30
C LEU A 222 29.26 32.57 36.17
N PRO A 223 29.90 31.50 35.72
CA PRO A 223 30.76 31.57 34.54
C PRO A 223 29.98 32.16 33.38
N ALA A 224 30.58 33.14 32.69
CA ALA A 224 30.01 33.82 31.54
C ALA A 224 29.44 32.78 30.57
N ALA A 225 28.14 32.89 30.26
CA ALA A 225 27.50 32.06 29.27
C ALA A 225 28.32 32.09 27.97
N ALA A 226 28.75 30.93 27.51
CA ALA A 226 29.35 30.79 26.21
C ALA A 226 28.41 31.43 25.16
N PRO A 227 28.96 32.14 24.15
CA PRO A 227 28.12 32.79 23.14
C PRO A 227 27.15 31.76 22.57
N ALA A 228 25.85 32.05 22.67
CA ALA A 228 24.82 31.28 22.04
C ALA A 228 25.20 31.16 20.57
N ARG A 229 25.54 29.95 20.12
CA ARG A 229 25.58 29.66 18.71
C ARG A 229 24.14 29.84 18.24
N ASP A 230 23.91 30.91 17.46
CA ASP A 230 22.69 31.13 16.66
C ASP A 230 22.57 30.04 15.57
N GLY A 231 22.60 28.80 15.98
CA GLY A 231 22.17 27.68 15.18
C GLY A 231 20.64 27.67 15.22
N LYS A 232 20.01 28.40 14.30
CA LYS A 232 18.60 28.19 13.99
C LYS A 232 18.45 26.67 13.83
N LEU A 233 17.81 26.01 14.81
CA LEU A 233 17.45 24.59 14.70
C LEU A 233 16.50 24.47 13.51
N VAL A 234 17.06 24.19 12.33
CA VAL A 234 16.29 23.99 11.11
C VAL A 234 15.63 22.61 11.28
N ARG A 235 14.33 22.60 11.51
CA ARG A 235 13.53 21.38 11.56
C ARG A 235 13.68 20.61 10.24
N MET A 236 13.92 19.30 10.34
CA MET A 236 13.89 18.40 9.19
C MET A 236 12.47 18.35 8.61
N ILE A 237 12.38 18.52 7.30
CA ILE A 237 11.16 18.42 6.51
C ILE A 237 11.08 17.02 5.94
N THR A 238 10.02 16.30 6.26
CA THR A 238 9.79 14.94 5.76
C THR A 238 8.80 14.98 4.59
N ILE A 239 9.19 14.43 3.45
CA ILE A 239 8.37 14.37 2.24
C ILE A 239 8.08 12.91 1.93
N ALA A 240 6.80 12.55 1.82
CA ALA A 240 6.38 11.26 1.30
C ALA A 240 6.15 11.38 -0.22
N LEU A 241 6.91 10.65 -0.99
CA LEU A 241 6.72 10.49 -2.43
C LEU A 241 6.00 9.17 -2.69
N ASP A 242 4.96 9.23 -3.49
CA ASP A 242 4.12 8.10 -3.83
C ASP A 242 4.19 7.82 -5.33
N PRO A 243 5.09 6.93 -5.78
CA PRO A 243 5.01 6.44 -7.16
C PRO A 243 3.74 5.63 -7.33
N GLY A 244 2.80 6.09 -8.16
CA GLY A 244 1.53 5.40 -8.42
C GLY A 244 1.71 3.95 -8.88
N HIS A 245 0.66 3.13 -8.74
CA HIS A 245 0.63 1.74 -9.23
C HIS A 245 1.70 0.83 -8.60
N GLY A 246 2.13 -0.22 -9.33
CA GLY A 246 3.18 -1.17 -8.91
C GLY A 246 2.68 -2.62 -8.84
N GLY A 247 3.61 -3.57 -8.97
CA GLY A 247 3.29 -4.99 -8.90
C GLY A 247 2.23 -5.42 -9.92
N GLU A 248 1.12 -5.95 -9.41
CA GLU A 248 -0.04 -6.37 -10.22
C GLU A 248 -0.72 -5.22 -10.97
N ASP A 249 -0.63 -4.01 -10.48
CA ASP A 249 -1.18 -2.84 -11.14
C ASP A 249 -0.11 -2.17 -12.02
N PRO A 250 -0.18 -2.33 -13.35
CA PRO A 250 0.79 -1.72 -14.26
C PRO A 250 0.56 -0.21 -14.43
N GLY A 251 -0.59 0.34 -14.00
CA GLY A 251 -1.08 1.64 -14.43
C GLY A 251 -1.46 1.64 -15.92
N ALA A 252 -1.38 2.78 -16.55
CA ALA A 252 -1.57 2.90 -17.97
C ALA A 252 -0.39 2.28 -18.75
N ILE A 253 -0.71 1.79 -19.96
CA ILE A 253 0.28 1.22 -20.88
C ILE A 253 0.26 2.05 -22.17
N GLY A 254 1.41 2.63 -22.51
CA GLY A 254 1.60 3.39 -23.73
C GLY A 254 1.60 2.50 -24.98
N GLY A 255 1.49 3.14 -26.14
CA GLY A 255 1.45 2.44 -27.44
C GLY A 255 2.72 1.65 -27.78
N ALA A 256 3.86 2.01 -27.21
CA ALA A 256 5.13 1.27 -27.32
C ALA A 256 5.32 0.22 -26.19
N GLY A 257 4.31 -0.03 -25.37
CA GLY A 257 4.35 -1.00 -24.27
C GLY A 257 4.99 -0.45 -22.98
N THR A 258 5.21 0.85 -22.89
CA THR A 258 5.74 1.51 -21.68
C THR A 258 4.69 1.43 -20.58
N ARG A 259 5.05 0.96 -19.39
CA ARG A 259 4.14 0.87 -18.25
C ARG A 259 4.33 2.08 -17.36
N GLU A 260 3.23 2.68 -16.94
CA GLU A 260 3.22 3.83 -16.05
C GLU A 260 3.99 3.58 -14.76
N LYS A 261 3.75 2.43 -14.09
CA LYS A 261 4.41 2.06 -12.84
C LYS A 261 5.94 2.15 -12.88
N ASP A 262 6.55 1.86 -14.03
CA ASP A 262 8.01 1.87 -14.21
C ASP A 262 8.52 3.32 -14.33
N ILE A 263 7.80 4.15 -15.08
CA ILE A 263 8.15 5.56 -15.30
C ILE A 263 8.03 6.38 -14.01
N VAL A 264 6.90 6.25 -13.32
CA VAL A 264 6.65 7.04 -12.10
C VAL A 264 7.61 6.66 -10.97
N LEU A 265 8.01 5.38 -10.89
CA LEU A 265 9.05 4.95 -9.95
C LEU A 265 10.42 5.57 -10.30
N ALA A 266 10.77 5.63 -11.59
CA ALA A 266 12.02 6.24 -12.04
C ALA A 266 12.06 7.74 -11.72
N ILE A 267 10.96 8.47 -11.98
CA ILE A 267 10.83 9.89 -11.65
C ILE A 267 10.89 10.11 -10.14
N ALA A 268 10.18 9.30 -9.35
CA ALA A 268 10.17 9.41 -7.89
C ALA A 268 11.56 9.20 -7.26
N LYS A 269 12.34 8.25 -7.76
CA LYS A 269 13.72 8.00 -7.31
C LYS A 269 14.64 9.21 -7.62
N ARG A 270 14.51 9.80 -8.79
CA ARG A 270 15.25 11.03 -9.16
C ARG A 270 14.85 12.21 -8.29
N LEU A 271 13.54 12.36 -8.06
CA LEU A 271 13.01 13.40 -7.20
C LEU A 271 13.49 13.26 -5.75
N LYS A 272 13.50 12.02 -5.20
CA LYS A 272 14.09 11.72 -3.89
C LYS A 272 15.53 12.20 -3.84
N PHE A 273 16.36 11.79 -4.80
CA PHE A 273 17.77 12.18 -4.85
C PHE A 273 17.94 13.69 -4.83
N LYS A 274 17.20 14.43 -5.69
CA LYS A 274 17.31 15.91 -5.78
C LYS A 274 16.80 16.65 -4.53
N LEU A 275 15.80 16.11 -3.85
CA LEU A 275 15.32 16.70 -2.61
C LEU A 275 16.35 16.52 -1.48
N GLU A 276 16.95 15.33 -1.38
CA GLU A 276 17.94 14.98 -0.35
C GLU A 276 19.31 15.66 -0.54
N GLU A 277 19.58 16.31 -1.69
CA GLU A 277 20.69 17.25 -1.81
C GLU A 277 20.59 18.44 -0.82
N SER A 278 19.40 18.70 -0.32
CA SER A 278 19.17 19.73 0.71
C SER A 278 19.18 19.09 2.11
N PRO A 279 20.11 19.47 2.98
CA PRO A 279 20.34 18.76 4.26
C PRO A 279 19.16 18.80 5.23
N ASN A 280 18.17 19.67 5.00
CA ASN A 280 16.96 19.78 5.82
C ASN A 280 15.76 19.00 5.24
N PHE A 281 15.92 18.32 4.11
CA PHE A 281 14.91 17.46 3.52
C PHE A 281 15.28 15.98 3.70
N ARG A 282 14.30 15.17 3.97
CA ARG A 282 14.38 13.72 3.94
C ARG A 282 13.12 13.16 3.26
N VAL A 283 13.29 12.08 2.53
CA VAL A 283 12.25 11.57 1.64
C VAL A 283 11.98 10.10 1.92
N MET A 284 10.70 9.77 2.11
CA MET A 284 10.19 8.40 2.15
C MET A 284 9.46 8.12 0.84
N LEU A 285 9.75 6.96 0.23
CA LEU A 285 8.97 6.42 -0.88
C LEU A 285 7.92 5.45 -0.34
N THR A 286 6.67 5.53 -0.80
CA THR A 286 5.63 4.55 -0.43
C THR A 286 5.96 3.16 -0.98
N ARG A 287 6.63 3.10 -2.12
CA ARG A 287 7.29 1.92 -2.69
C ARG A 287 8.62 2.31 -3.35
N ASP A 288 9.62 1.50 -3.18
CA ASP A 288 10.97 1.66 -3.76
C ASP A 288 11.29 0.63 -4.85
N GLY A 289 10.35 -0.30 -5.08
CA GLY A 289 10.44 -1.40 -6.04
C GLY A 289 9.14 -1.60 -6.83
N ASP A 290 9.10 -2.68 -7.62
CA ASP A 290 7.93 -3.08 -8.40
C ASP A 290 7.03 -4.01 -7.57
N TYR A 291 6.28 -3.44 -6.64
CA TYR A 291 5.23 -4.10 -5.85
C TYR A 291 4.06 -3.16 -5.63
N PHE A 292 2.88 -3.73 -5.38
CA PHE A 292 1.66 -2.95 -5.19
C PHE A 292 1.54 -2.51 -3.73
N VAL A 293 1.13 -1.27 -3.52
CA VAL A 293 0.77 -0.73 -2.20
C VAL A 293 -0.66 -0.22 -2.29
N PRO A 294 -1.61 -0.74 -1.46
CA PRO A 294 -2.98 -0.26 -1.43
C PRO A 294 -3.09 1.24 -1.15
N LEU A 295 -4.08 1.93 -1.73
CA LEU A 295 -4.22 3.38 -1.63
C LEU A 295 -4.24 3.89 -0.19
N GLY A 296 -4.99 3.23 0.70
CA GLY A 296 -5.02 3.57 2.13
C GLY A 296 -3.66 3.40 2.80
N THR A 297 -2.93 2.32 2.48
CA THR A 297 -1.61 2.04 3.03
C THR A 297 -0.56 3.08 2.62
N ARG A 298 -0.67 3.68 1.41
CA ARG A 298 0.20 4.79 0.97
C ARG A 298 0.09 5.99 1.91
N VAL A 299 -1.14 6.36 2.24
CA VAL A 299 -1.44 7.45 3.20
C VAL A 299 -0.96 7.11 4.60
N GLU A 300 -1.20 5.88 5.07
CA GLU A 300 -0.73 5.41 6.39
C GLU A 300 0.79 5.45 6.51
N LYS A 301 1.52 5.05 5.48
CA LYS A 301 2.99 5.14 5.44
C LYS A 301 3.46 6.59 5.60
N ALA A 302 2.84 7.53 4.87
CA ALA A 302 3.16 8.96 5.00
C ALA A 302 2.88 9.48 6.41
N ARG A 303 1.78 9.06 7.04
CA ARG A 303 1.43 9.45 8.41
C ARG A 303 2.36 8.85 9.45
N LYS A 304 2.76 7.59 9.30
CA LYS A 304 3.73 6.93 10.21
C LYS A 304 5.06 7.68 10.29
N VAL A 305 5.56 8.17 9.16
CA VAL A 305 6.79 8.99 9.13
C VAL A 305 6.54 10.46 9.44
N GLN A 306 5.31 10.83 9.80
CA GLN A 306 4.90 12.21 10.05
C GLN A 306 5.29 13.16 8.91
N ALA A 307 5.00 12.78 7.67
CA ALA A 307 5.34 13.57 6.51
C ALA A 307 4.74 14.98 6.59
N ASP A 308 5.48 15.95 6.09
CA ASP A 308 5.05 17.35 5.95
C ASP A 308 4.37 17.63 4.62
N LEU A 309 4.64 16.79 3.62
CA LEU A 309 3.98 16.75 2.32
C LEU A 309 3.81 15.32 1.83
N PHE A 310 2.76 15.11 1.04
CA PHE A 310 2.53 13.89 0.27
C PHE A 310 2.41 14.25 -1.22
N VAL A 311 3.22 13.62 -2.07
CA VAL A 311 3.26 13.88 -3.50
C VAL A 311 3.12 12.56 -4.26
N SER A 312 1.94 12.33 -4.84
CA SER A 312 1.68 11.19 -5.73
C SER A 312 2.10 11.54 -7.16
N ILE A 313 2.76 10.61 -7.83
CA ILE A 313 3.36 10.80 -9.16
C ILE A 313 2.75 9.79 -10.11
N HIS A 314 2.15 10.28 -11.19
CA HIS A 314 1.42 9.53 -12.20
C HIS A 314 1.83 9.94 -13.63
N ALA A 315 1.44 9.13 -14.61
CA ALA A 315 1.65 9.38 -16.06
C ALA A 315 0.56 8.68 -16.87
N ASP A 316 -0.67 8.99 -16.60
CA ASP A 316 -1.86 8.26 -17.02
C ASP A 316 -2.12 8.24 -18.55
N ALA A 317 -2.97 7.31 -18.96
CA ALA A 317 -3.59 7.38 -20.27
C ALA A 317 -4.87 8.23 -20.20
N PHE A 318 -5.06 9.10 -21.18
CA PHE A 318 -6.30 9.86 -21.31
C PHE A 318 -7.19 9.23 -22.41
N MET A 319 -8.50 9.52 -22.36
CA MET A 319 -9.49 9.00 -23.33
C MET A 319 -9.14 9.34 -24.79
N LEU A 320 -8.52 10.51 -25.00
CA LEU A 320 -8.09 10.96 -26.32
C LEU A 320 -6.56 10.84 -26.44
N PRO A 321 -6.03 10.09 -27.41
CA PRO A 321 -4.58 9.97 -27.62
C PRO A 321 -3.89 11.29 -27.98
N THR A 322 -4.67 12.33 -28.29
CA THR A 322 -4.17 13.69 -28.56
C THR A 322 -3.95 14.51 -27.31
N ALA A 323 -4.42 14.04 -26.13
CA ALA A 323 -4.18 14.68 -24.85
C ALA A 323 -2.68 14.74 -24.58
N ARG A 324 -2.20 15.87 -24.07
CA ARG A 324 -0.79 16.11 -23.81
C ARG A 324 -0.61 17.14 -22.70
N GLY A 325 0.56 17.09 -22.10
CA GLY A 325 0.97 18.03 -21.06
C GLY A 325 0.69 17.54 -19.66
N SER A 326 1.31 18.22 -18.70
CA SER A 326 1.25 17.89 -17.28
C SER A 326 0.03 18.54 -16.60
N SER A 327 -0.44 17.93 -15.50
CA SER A 327 -1.48 18.47 -14.63
C SER A 327 -1.12 18.25 -13.16
N VAL A 328 -1.68 19.08 -12.27
CA VAL A 328 -1.58 18.88 -10.83
C VAL A 328 -2.99 18.88 -10.24
N PHE A 329 -3.25 17.90 -9.41
CA PHE A 329 -4.55 17.67 -8.75
C PHE A 329 -4.43 17.75 -7.24
N VAL A 330 -5.52 18.22 -6.62
CA VAL A 330 -5.71 18.29 -5.17
C VAL A 330 -7.06 17.67 -4.83
N LEU A 331 -7.18 17.17 -3.61
CA LEU A 331 -8.45 16.61 -3.12
C LEU A 331 -9.58 17.64 -3.18
N SER A 332 -10.77 17.19 -3.56
CA SER A 332 -12.03 17.92 -3.39
C SER A 332 -13.09 17.02 -2.78
N GLU A 333 -13.72 17.49 -1.72
CA GLU A 333 -14.91 16.88 -1.11
C GLU A 333 -16.21 17.33 -1.79
N LYS A 334 -16.17 18.46 -2.50
CA LYS A 334 -17.37 19.10 -3.10
C LYS A 334 -17.61 18.70 -4.56
N GLY A 335 -16.83 17.73 -5.07
CA GLY A 335 -16.88 17.27 -6.46
C GLY A 335 -15.70 17.74 -7.29
N ALA A 336 -15.63 17.29 -8.55
CA ALA A 336 -14.50 17.56 -9.42
C ALA A 336 -14.65 18.90 -10.15
N THR A 337 -13.52 19.61 -10.37
CA THR A 337 -13.48 20.88 -11.11
C THR A 337 -13.75 20.71 -12.60
N SER A 338 -13.54 19.49 -13.14
CA SER A 338 -13.82 19.17 -14.53
C SER A 338 -14.28 17.71 -14.69
N THR A 339 -14.93 17.41 -15.82
CA THR A 339 -15.29 16.02 -16.17
C THR A 339 -14.04 15.14 -16.32
N ALA A 340 -12.96 15.72 -16.85
CA ALA A 340 -11.68 15.05 -17.00
C ALA A 340 -11.09 14.68 -15.63
N ALA A 341 -11.05 15.61 -14.67
CA ALA A 341 -10.58 15.36 -13.32
C ALA A 341 -11.42 14.29 -12.59
N ARG A 342 -12.74 14.30 -12.80
CA ARG A 342 -13.63 13.27 -12.24
C ARG A 342 -13.33 11.89 -12.81
N TRP A 343 -13.17 11.81 -14.12
CA TRP A 343 -12.88 10.56 -14.81
C TRP A 343 -11.54 9.98 -14.34
N LEU A 344 -10.51 10.82 -14.25
CA LEU A 344 -9.19 10.43 -13.78
C LEU A 344 -9.23 9.92 -12.35
N ALA A 345 -9.86 10.66 -11.43
CA ALA A 345 -10.01 10.23 -10.05
C ALA A 345 -10.75 8.88 -9.92
N ASN A 346 -11.80 8.68 -10.71
CA ASN A 346 -12.52 7.40 -10.72
C ASN A 346 -11.63 6.25 -11.22
N LYS A 347 -10.79 6.50 -12.22
CA LYS A 347 -9.85 5.51 -12.75
C LYS A 347 -8.80 5.15 -11.70
N GLU A 348 -8.17 6.15 -11.08
CA GLU A 348 -7.15 5.96 -10.06
C GLU A 348 -7.68 5.26 -8.80
N ASN A 349 -8.91 5.55 -8.43
CA ASN A 349 -9.57 4.88 -7.30
C ASN A 349 -9.87 3.38 -7.55
N LEU A 350 -9.72 2.88 -8.78
CA LEU A 350 -9.80 1.44 -9.10
C LEU A 350 -8.47 0.70 -8.89
N ALA A 351 -7.39 1.38 -8.57
CA ALA A 351 -6.07 0.78 -8.38
C ALA A 351 -6.09 -0.37 -7.38
N ASP A 352 -6.83 -0.25 -6.28
CA ASP A 352 -6.96 -1.30 -5.27
C ASP A 352 -7.64 -2.56 -5.81
N ALA A 353 -8.60 -2.43 -6.71
CA ALA A 353 -9.26 -3.58 -7.35
C ALA A 353 -8.33 -4.24 -8.39
N ILE A 354 -7.59 -3.46 -9.18
CA ILE A 354 -6.64 -3.94 -10.19
C ILE A 354 -5.43 -4.58 -9.50
N GLY A 355 -4.82 -3.88 -8.55
CA GLY A 355 -3.69 -4.34 -7.75
C GLY A 355 -4.04 -5.48 -6.79
N GLY A 356 -5.33 -5.72 -6.55
CA GLY A 356 -5.81 -6.82 -5.75
C GLY A 356 -5.61 -6.60 -4.25
N ALA A 357 -6.06 -5.49 -3.72
CA ALA A 357 -6.17 -5.32 -2.28
C ALA A 357 -7.24 -6.26 -1.70
N ASN A 358 -6.96 -6.88 -0.55
CA ASN A 358 -7.94 -7.69 0.17
C ASN A 358 -8.97 -6.79 0.87
N LEU A 359 -10.02 -6.43 0.16
CA LEU A 359 -11.08 -5.56 0.68
C LEU A 359 -12.03 -6.28 1.66
N ALA A 360 -12.04 -7.63 1.68
CA ALA A 360 -12.95 -8.41 2.52
C ALA A 360 -12.53 -8.45 4.00
N GLY A 361 -11.26 -8.15 4.30
CA GLY A 361 -10.70 -8.16 5.66
C GLY A 361 -10.54 -6.78 6.29
N GLN A 362 -10.78 -5.71 5.54
CA GLN A 362 -10.72 -4.35 6.08
C GLN A 362 -12.11 -3.92 6.52
N ASP A 363 -12.19 -3.43 7.74
CA ASP A 363 -13.39 -2.75 8.24
C ASP A 363 -13.55 -1.44 7.46
N MET A 364 -14.23 -1.53 6.29
CA MET A 364 -14.41 -0.42 5.34
C MET A 364 -15.05 0.80 6.02
N GLN A 365 -15.79 0.59 7.12
CA GLN A 365 -16.36 1.68 7.91
C GLN A 365 -15.30 2.43 8.71
N LEU A 366 -14.30 1.74 9.30
CA LEU A 366 -13.24 2.38 10.05
C LEU A 366 -12.26 3.15 9.14
N ALA A 367 -11.88 2.54 8.01
CA ALA A 367 -11.05 3.19 6.99
C ALA A 367 -11.75 4.42 6.37
N SER A 368 -13.06 4.33 6.10
CA SER A 368 -13.87 5.43 5.56
C SER A 368 -13.98 6.60 6.55
N VAL A 369 -14.22 6.33 7.82
CA VAL A 369 -14.40 7.40 8.85
C VAL A 369 -13.08 8.13 9.12
N LEU A 370 -11.93 7.48 9.09
CA LEU A 370 -10.64 8.13 9.27
C LEU A 370 -10.19 8.93 8.03
N LEU A 371 -10.68 8.57 6.84
CA LEU A 371 -10.37 9.25 5.58
C LEU A 371 -11.29 10.46 5.30
N ASP A 372 -12.37 10.64 6.05
CA ASP A 372 -13.42 11.64 5.75
C ASP A 372 -13.18 13.00 6.44
N LEU A 373 -12.03 13.19 7.10
CA LEU A 373 -11.75 14.39 7.91
C LEU A 373 -10.67 15.30 7.31
N SER A 374 -10.51 15.33 5.99
CA SER A 374 -9.63 16.32 5.35
C SER A 374 -10.12 17.73 5.67
N THR A 375 -9.33 18.51 6.40
CA THR A 375 -9.73 19.86 6.80
C THR A 375 -9.63 20.82 5.62
N THR A 376 -10.50 21.84 5.58
CA THR A 376 -10.43 22.93 4.59
C THR A 376 -9.03 23.59 4.59
N ALA A 377 -8.37 23.65 5.74
CA ALA A 377 -7.00 24.19 5.86
C ALA A 377 -6.00 23.34 5.09
N GLN A 378 -6.06 22.02 5.24
CA GLN A 378 -5.18 21.08 4.53
C GLN A 378 -5.37 21.18 3.01
N ILE A 379 -6.61 21.24 2.51
CA ILE A 379 -6.91 21.42 1.09
C ILE A 379 -6.35 22.76 0.57
N ASN A 380 -6.47 23.84 1.33
CA ASN A 380 -5.90 25.13 0.97
C ASN A 380 -4.36 25.10 0.89
N ASP A 381 -3.69 24.39 1.79
CA ASP A 381 -2.24 24.24 1.75
C ASP A 381 -1.81 23.33 0.58
N SER A 382 -2.58 22.29 0.27
CA SER A 382 -2.42 21.48 -0.93
C SER A 382 -2.54 22.31 -2.21
N LEU A 383 -3.50 23.25 -2.28
CA LEU A 383 -3.65 24.17 -3.41
C LEU A 383 -2.46 25.12 -3.56
N LYS A 384 -1.88 25.61 -2.45
CA LYS A 384 -0.66 26.44 -2.49
C LYS A 384 0.52 25.63 -3.03
N LEU A 385 0.71 24.41 -2.52
CA LEU A 385 1.73 23.48 -3.00
C LEU A 385 1.54 23.16 -4.49
N GLY A 386 0.32 22.78 -4.87
CA GLY A 386 0.00 22.44 -6.26
C GLY A 386 0.29 23.57 -7.24
N ARG A 387 -0.05 24.82 -6.87
CA ARG A 387 0.27 25.99 -7.71
C ARG A 387 1.78 26.22 -7.86
N ALA A 388 2.54 26.08 -6.78
CA ALA A 388 4.00 26.24 -6.82
C ALA A 388 4.64 25.18 -7.74
N VAL A 389 4.21 23.92 -7.62
CA VAL A 389 4.70 22.81 -8.45
C VAL A 389 4.27 22.97 -9.91
N LEU A 390 3.00 23.28 -10.17
CA LEU A 390 2.47 23.47 -11.53
C LEU A 390 3.18 24.60 -12.27
N SER A 391 3.49 25.68 -11.56
CA SER A 391 4.23 26.82 -12.14
C SER A 391 5.62 26.41 -12.63
N GLU A 392 6.37 25.62 -11.86
CA GLU A 392 7.70 25.16 -12.24
C GLU A 392 7.67 24.13 -13.37
N ILE A 393 6.69 23.22 -13.34
CA ILE A 393 6.46 22.24 -14.43
C ILE A 393 6.14 22.98 -15.74
N GLY A 394 5.35 24.07 -15.68
CA GLY A 394 5.02 24.89 -16.84
C GLY A 394 6.22 25.55 -17.51
N GLY A 395 7.35 25.68 -16.81
CA GLY A 395 8.62 26.18 -17.36
C GLY A 395 9.38 25.17 -18.23
N ILE A 396 9.10 23.87 -18.07
CA ILE A 396 9.83 22.79 -18.78
C ILE A 396 8.92 21.97 -19.72
N ALA A 397 7.64 21.91 -19.44
CA ALA A 397 6.67 21.10 -20.17
C ALA A 397 5.39 21.90 -20.45
N ARG A 398 4.68 21.49 -21.49
CA ARG A 398 3.32 21.99 -21.74
C ARG A 398 2.43 21.56 -20.56
N LEU A 399 1.56 22.46 -20.12
CA LEU A 399 0.50 22.13 -19.17
C LEU A 399 -0.77 21.69 -19.92
N HIS A 400 -1.41 20.64 -19.44
CA HIS A 400 -2.73 20.23 -19.90
C HIS A 400 -3.79 21.22 -19.43
N LYS A 401 -3.67 21.67 -18.18
CA LYS A 401 -4.44 22.77 -17.58
C LYS A 401 -3.51 23.76 -16.93
N SER A 402 -3.78 25.04 -17.12
CA SER A 402 -2.99 26.15 -16.53
C SER A 402 -3.27 26.37 -15.04
N ALA A 403 -4.25 25.69 -14.48
CA ALA A 403 -4.64 25.79 -13.08
C ALA A 403 -4.64 24.39 -12.44
N VAL A 404 -4.43 24.35 -11.12
CA VAL A 404 -4.59 23.15 -10.31
C VAL A 404 -6.05 22.72 -10.35
N GLU A 405 -6.29 21.46 -10.68
CA GLU A 405 -7.62 20.85 -10.69
C GLU A 405 -7.90 20.13 -9.37
N GLN A 406 -9.17 19.83 -9.12
CA GLN A 406 -9.60 19.14 -7.91
C GLN A 406 -10.56 18.00 -8.24
N ALA A 407 -10.41 16.85 -7.55
CA ALA A 407 -11.35 15.74 -7.61
C ALA A 407 -11.21 14.82 -6.37
N GLY A 408 -12.05 13.79 -6.29
CA GLY A 408 -12.11 12.86 -5.16
C GLY A 408 -11.09 11.73 -5.25
N PHE A 409 -9.80 12.04 -5.35
CA PHE A 409 -8.73 11.03 -5.35
C PHE A 409 -8.58 10.40 -3.97
N ALA A 410 -8.74 9.07 -3.89
CA ALA A 410 -8.64 8.33 -2.62
C ALA A 410 -7.25 8.44 -2.00
N VAL A 411 -6.20 8.41 -2.80
CA VAL A 411 -4.81 8.51 -2.34
C VAL A 411 -4.46 9.88 -1.73
N LEU A 412 -5.24 10.94 -2.01
CA LEU A 412 -5.03 12.27 -1.44
C LEU A 412 -5.83 12.53 -0.16
N LYS A 413 -6.57 11.55 0.35
CA LYS A 413 -7.34 11.65 1.58
C LYS A 413 -6.46 11.51 2.82
N ALA A 414 -5.48 12.40 2.97
CA ALA A 414 -4.65 12.53 4.17
C ALA A 414 -5.13 13.75 4.95
N PRO A 415 -5.83 13.60 6.08
CA PRO A 415 -6.51 14.71 6.76
C PRO A 415 -5.58 15.76 7.35
N ASP A 416 -4.33 15.41 7.57
CA ASP A 416 -3.32 16.18 8.29
C ASP A 416 -2.07 16.52 7.46
N ILE A 417 -2.01 16.09 6.18
CA ILE A 417 -0.84 16.26 5.32
C ILE A 417 -1.25 16.97 4.02
N PRO A 418 -0.67 18.14 3.66
CA PRO A 418 -0.86 18.73 2.33
C PRO A 418 -0.44 17.75 1.24
N SER A 419 -1.37 17.43 0.32
CA SER A 419 -1.24 16.34 -0.63
C SER A 419 -1.56 16.78 -2.05
N ILE A 420 -0.75 16.38 -3.02
CA ILE A 420 -0.99 16.61 -4.45
C ILE A 420 -0.76 15.33 -5.25
N LEU A 421 -1.44 15.23 -6.40
CA LEU A 421 -1.16 14.24 -7.43
C LEU A 421 -0.69 14.98 -8.69
N ILE A 422 0.41 14.53 -9.26
CA ILE A 422 1.03 15.09 -10.44
C ILE A 422 0.90 14.10 -11.59
N GLU A 423 0.19 14.49 -12.65
CA GLU A 423 0.29 13.86 -13.96
C GLU A 423 1.48 14.46 -14.70
N THR A 424 2.55 13.70 -14.83
CA THR A 424 3.78 14.20 -15.46
C THR A 424 3.65 14.36 -16.96
N ALA A 425 2.83 13.52 -17.61
CA ALA A 425 2.42 13.58 -19.01
C ALA A 425 1.36 12.50 -19.24
N PHE A 426 0.74 12.44 -20.42
CA PHE A 426 -0.20 11.36 -20.78
C PHE A 426 0.48 10.28 -21.62
N ILE A 427 0.71 9.09 -21.02
CA ILE A 427 1.42 7.97 -21.68
C ILE A 427 0.70 7.44 -22.92
N SER A 428 -0.60 7.70 -23.06
CA SER A 428 -1.39 7.37 -24.25
C SER A 428 -1.01 8.18 -25.49
N ASN A 429 -0.30 9.32 -25.32
CA ASN A 429 0.19 10.12 -26.42
C ASN A 429 1.60 9.67 -26.82
N PRO A 430 1.85 9.27 -28.09
CA PRO A 430 3.14 8.73 -28.52
C PRO A 430 4.32 9.68 -28.36
N GLU A 431 4.10 11.00 -28.44
CA GLU A 431 5.17 12.01 -28.22
C GLU A 431 5.49 12.14 -26.74
N GLU A 432 4.46 12.12 -25.88
CA GLU A 432 4.63 12.17 -24.43
C GLU A 432 5.23 10.86 -23.89
N GLU A 433 4.83 9.70 -24.43
CA GLU A 433 5.42 8.39 -24.09
C GLU A 433 6.93 8.37 -24.39
N ARG A 434 7.36 8.93 -25.52
CA ARG A 434 8.79 9.04 -25.83
C ARG A 434 9.54 9.93 -24.83
N LYS A 435 8.96 11.07 -24.44
CA LYS A 435 9.52 11.94 -23.41
C LYS A 435 9.60 11.25 -22.06
N LEU A 436 8.52 10.59 -21.64
CA LEU A 436 8.48 9.85 -20.36
C LEU A 436 9.58 8.79 -20.25
N ARG A 437 9.97 8.18 -21.37
CA ARG A 437 11.07 7.21 -21.44
C ARG A 437 12.47 7.87 -21.46
N ASP A 438 12.55 9.15 -21.76
CA ASP A 438 13.80 9.89 -21.81
C ASP A 438 14.31 10.25 -20.42
N ASN A 439 15.55 9.85 -20.11
CA ASN A 439 16.17 10.09 -18.81
C ASN A 439 16.36 11.60 -18.52
N GLY A 440 16.64 12.40 -19.56
CA GLY A 440 16.80 13.86 -19.43
C GLY A 440 15.49 14.51 -19.01
N TYR A 441 14.39 14.15 -19.69
CA TYR A 441 13.06 14.65 -19.34
C TYR A 441 12.63 14.25 -17.92
N GLN A 442 12.88 12.99 -17.50
CA GLN A 442 12.59 12.54 -16.13
C GLN A 442 13.38 13.37 -15.10
N ASP A 443 14.63 13.72 -15.42
CA ASP A 443 15.48 14.53 -14.56
C ASP A 443 15.03 15.99 -14.49
N GLU A 444 14.64 16.58 -15.64
CA GLU A 444 14.05 17.92 -15.71
C GLU A 444 12.72 17.99 -14.92
N MET A 445 11.86 16.98 -15.05
CA MET A 445 10.60 16.87 -14.30
C MET A 445 10.87 16.81 -12.79
N ALA A 446 11.79 15.95 -12.35
CA ALA A 446 12.19 15.85 -10.94
C ALA A 446 12.77 17.19 -10.43
N THR A 447 13.54 17.91 -11.26
CA THR A 447 14.09 19.22 -10.92
C THR A 447 13.01 20.27 -10.77
N ALA A 448 12.04 20.31 -11.68
CA ALA A 448 10.92 21.25 -11.61
C ALA A 448 10.05 21.01 -10.36
N ILE A 449 9.71 19.76 -10.07
CA ILE A 449 8.96 19.39 -8.85
C ILE A 449 9.74 19.80 -7.60
N THR A 450 11.05 19.52 -7.55
CA THR A 450 11.93 19.94 -6.44
C THR A 450 11.90 21.45 -6.21
N LYS A 451 11.99 22.24 -7.27
CA LYS A 451 11.91 23.72 -7.19
C LYS A 451 10.54 24.17 -6.66
N GLY A 452 9.46 23.58 -7.16
CA GLY A 452 8.11 23.88 -6.70
C GLY A 452 7.92 23.61 -5.20
N ILE A 453 8.41 22.46 -4.71
CA ILE A 453 8.39 22.11 -3.29
C ILE A 453 9.21 23.09 -2.45
N LYS A 454 10.44 23.43 -2.89
CA LYS A 454 11.29 24.43 -2.21
C LYS A 454 10.62 25.81 -2.18
N THR A 455 9.99 26.21 -3.27
CA THR A 455 9.24 27.48 -3.36
C THR A 455 8.05 27.48 -2.41
N TYR A 456 7.34 26.37 -2.28
CA TYR A 456 6.24 26.24 -1.31
C TYR A 456 6.75 26.44 0.13
N PHE A 457 7.80 25.73 0.54
CA PHE A 457 8.32 25.83 1.91
C PHE A 457 9.00 27.16 2.22
N SER A 458 9.54 27.87 1.23
CA SER A 458 10.06 29.22 1.45
C SER A 458 8.99 30.22 1.88
N ARG A 459 7.76 30.01 1.46
CA ARG A 459 6.59 30.85 1.78
C ARG A 459 5.72 30.30 2.91
N ASN A 460 5.80 29.00 3.16
CA ASN A 460 5.00 28.27 4.14
C ASN A 460 5.96 27.38 4.99
N PRO A 461 6.77 27.98 5.87
CA PRO A 461 7.68 27.22 6.69
C PRO A 461 6.89 26.27 7.60
N PRO A 462 7.32 25.00 7.75
CA PRO A 462 6.62 24.04 8.56
C PRO A 462 6.57 24.49 10.01
N LEU A 463 5.41 24.42 10.65
CA LEU A 463 5.22 24.69 12.06
C LEU A 463 6.04 23.68 12.90
N ALA A 464 6.60 24.13 14.01
CA ALA A 464 7.23 23.23 14.98
C ALA A 464 6.15 22.22 15.43
N LYS A 465 6.36 20.91 15.15
CA LYS A 465 5.48 19.88 15.70
C LYS A 465 5.72 19.85 17.22
N GLY A 466 4.73 20.31 17.98
CA GLY A 466 4.76 20.16 19.44
C GLY A 466 4.93 18.67 19.77
N ARG A 467 5.82 18.33 20.70
CA ARG A 467 5.80 17.03 21.34
C ARG A 467 4.42 16.89 21.99
N LEU A 468 3.56 16.09 21.41
CA LEU A 468 2.45 15.51 22.18
C LEU A 468 3.13 14.52 23.14
N GLY A 469 3.12 14.90 24.42
CA GLY A 469 3.63 14.10 25.52
C GLY A 469 2.80 12.83 25.74
#